data_71352f62d45d240bef5d2f578d2a6f9c
#
_entry.id   71352f62d45d240bef5d2f578d2a6f9c
#
_cell.length_a   1.000
_cell.length_b   1.000
_cell.length_c   1.000
_cell.angle_alpha   90.00
_cell.angle_beta   90.00
_cell.angle_gamma   90.00
#
_symmetry.space_group_name_H-M   'P 1'
#
loop_
_entity.id
_entity.type
_entity.pdbx_description
1 polymer ?
#
loop_
_entity_poly.entity_id
_entity_poly.type
_entity_poly.pdbx_seq_one_letter_code
_entity_poly.pdbx_strand_id
1 'polypeptide(L)'
;MSRNNDILRRRGIDLMRSWREDWNRFVRDGLGVTLDREQQEILSSVQFNPRTSVASGTARGKDFVAACAAISFLYLTPRWNTQRQLIENTKVALTAPTDRQVKNIMMPEISRLYNRAKSRGIVLPGRLNAYDIRTDSDEWFLTGFKADENNHEAWSGFHAVNTMFVITEASGISDNTFEAIEGNLQGNSRVLLVFNPNTPIGYAARSQRGERWTKFRLNSLTAPNVIEHKIIIPGQVDYEWVVDKLEQWCTRIDKSEVQEELDDFCFEGKWYRPEDLFRKKVLGKFPKVADDVLIPMQWIEAAQERWRKYKGERTGTNWLGVDVAGMGRDATVYCNRIENWVAPFKK
;
A
#
# COMPACT_ATOMS: atom_id res chain seq x y z
N MET A 1 -5.13 -18.14 -46.45
CA MET A 1 -5.49 -17.88 -45.03
C MET A 1 -4.31 -17.95 -44.06
N SER A 2 -3.20 -18.70 -44.35
CA SER A 2 -2.13 -18.91 -43.37
C SER A 2 -1.24 -17.70 -43.08
N ARG A 3 -0.77 -16.96 -44.10
CA ARG A 3 0.24 -15.88 -43.92
C ARG A 3 -0.23 -14.68 -43.12
N ASN A 4 -1.50 -14.28 -43.27
CA ASN A 4 -2.09 -13.18 -42.45
C ASN A 4 -2.28 -13.59 -41.00
N ASN A 5 -2.69 -14.83 -40.74
CA ASN A 5 -2.82 -15.33 -39.35
C ASN A 5 -1.49 -15.43 -38.64
N ASP A 6 -0.41 -15.80 -39.32
CA ASP A 6 0.94 -15.85 -38.76
C ASP A 6 1.49 -14.44 -38.41
N ILE A 7 1.17 -13.45 -39.25
CA ILE A 7 1.55 -12.05 -38.99
C ILE A 7 0.79 -11.51 -37.77
N LEU A 8 -0.51 -11.75 -37.69
CA LEU A 8 -1.34 -11.32 -36.54
C LEU A 8 -0.88 -12.02 -35.23
N ARG A 9 -0.58 -13.31 -35.31
CA ARG A 9 -0.07 -14.08 -34.17
C ARG A 9 1.27 -13.54 -33.67
N ARG A 10 2.21 -13.25 -34.58
CA ARG A 10 3.51 -12.64 -34.21
C ARG A 10 3.33 -11.27 -33.57
N ARG A 11 2.51 -10.40 -34.14
CA ARG A 11 2.19 -9.08 -33.56
C ARG A 11 1.59 -9.21 -32.15
N GLY A 12 0.69 -10.16 -31.93
CA GLY A 12 0.11 -10.44 -30.62
C GLY A 12 1.15 -10.90 -29.59
N ILE A 13 2.09 -11.77 -30.01
CA ILE A 13 3.18 -12.23 -29.15
C ILE A 13 4.12 -11.07 -28.78
N ASP A 14 4.50 -10.24 -29.75
CA ASP A 14 5.39 -9.10 -29.53
C ASP A 14 4.72 -8.05 -28.62
N LEU A 15 3.41 -7.81 -28.79
CA LEU A 15 2.64 -6.94 -27.94
C LEU A 15 2.59 -7.45 -26.49
N MET A 16 2.29 -8.74 -26.30
CA MET A 16 2.29 -9.38 -24.97
C MET A 16 3.67 -9.33 -24.32
N ARG A 17 4.74 -9.50 -25.07
CA ARG A 17 6.12 -9.36 -24.57
C ARG A 17 6.37 -7.94 -24.09
N SER A 18 6.06 -6.95 -24.90
CA SER A 18 6.18 -5.53 -24.57
C SER A 18 5.42 -5.15 -23.30
N TRP A 19 4.18 -5.66 -23.12
CA TRP A 19 3.37 -5.43 -21.93
C TRP A 19 3.94 -6.12 -20.67
N ARG A 20 4.52 -7.30 -20.84
CA ARG A 20 5.20 -8.03 -19.75
C ARG A 20 6.49 -7.36 -19.29
N GLU A 21 7.18 -6.69 -20.20
CA GLU A 21 8.39 -5.92 -19.89
C GLU A 21 8.06 -4.59 -19.20
N ASP A 22 6.88 -4.00 -19.49
CA ASP A 22 6.44 -2.73 -18.94
C ASP A 22 4.92 -2.71 -18.73
N TRP A 23 4.50 -2.85 -17.48
CA TRP A 23 3.08 -2.83 -17.12
C TRP A 23 2.41 -1.48 -17.40
N ASN A 24 3.15 -0.37 -17.39
CA ASN A 24 2.60 0.93 -17.76
C ASN A 24 2.15 0.96 -19.22
N ARG A 25 2.83 0.24 -20.11
CA ARG A 25 2.37 0.07 -21.49
C ARG A 25 1.07 -0.71 -21.55
N PHE A 26 0.95 -1.80 -20.78
CA PHE A 26 -0.30 -2.56 -20.74
C PHE A 26 -1.47 -1.71 -20.24
N VAL A 27 -1.26 -0.95 -19.15
CA VAL A 27 -2.30 -0.08 -18.59
C VAL A 27 -2.72 0.99 -19.60
N ARG A 28 -1.77 1.61 -20.30
CA ARG A 28 -2.04 2.62 -21.31
C ARG A 28 -2.68 2.02 -22.57
N ASP A 29 -2.06 1.00 -23.14
CA ASP A 29 -2.40 0.49 -24.49
C ASP A 29 -3.51 -0.57 -24.42
N GLY A 30 -3.47 -1.47 -23.44
CA GLY A 30 -4.44 -2.55 -23.23
C GLY A 30 -5.67 -2.08 -22.47
N LEU A 31 -5.49 -1.47 -21.30
CA LEU A 31 -6.61 -1.00 -20.46
C LEU A 31 -7.10 0.40 -20.87
N GLY A 32 -6.34 1.13 -21.69
CA GLY A 32 -6.69 2.47 -22.18
C GLY A 32 -6.76 3.51 -21.08
N VAL A 33 -5.87 3.43 -20.08
CA VAL A 33 -5.82 4.26 -18.90
C VAL A 33 -4.56 5.10 -18.89
N THR A 34 -4.69 6.37 -18.52
CA THR A 34 -3.55 7.26 -18.27
C THR A 34 -3.34 7.37 -16.76
N LEU A 35 -2.19 6.91 -16.29
CA LEU A 35 -1.72 7.11 -14.92
C LEU A 35 -0.85 8.38 -14.86
N ASP A 36 -0.92 9.12 -13.75
CA ASP A 36 0.07 10.16 -13.50
C ASP A 36 1.46 9.57 -13.19
N ARG A 37 2.48 10.41 -13.13
CA ARG A 37 3.86 9.97 -12.95
C ARG A 37 4.06 9.15 -11.67
N GLU A 38 3.51 9.61 -10.55
CA GLU A 38 3.65 8.91 -9.26
C GLU A 38 2.95 7.55 -9.29
N GLN A 39 1.78 7.47 -9.92
CA GLN A 39 1.07 6.20 -10.12
C GLN A 39 1.84 5.24 -11.04
N GLN A 40 2.50 5.74 -12.10
CA GLN A 40 3.36 4.93 -12.96
C GLN A 40 4.57 4.37 -12.20
N GLU A 41 5.19 5.18 -11.34
CA GLU A 41 6.31 4.75 -10.49
C GLU A 41 5.86 3.66 -9.49
N ILE A 42 4.67 3.78 -8.90
CA ILE A 42 4.07 2.75 -8.04
C ILE A 42 3.83 1.45 -8.82
N LEU A 43 3.23 1.53 -10.00
CA LEU A 43 2.97 0.34 -10.84
C LEU A 43 4.26 -0.37 -11.22
N SER A 44 5.30 0.40 -11.59
CA SER A 44 6.64 -0.13 -11.87
C SER A 44 7.26 -0.77 -10.62
N SER A 45 7.08 -0.17 -9.45
CA SER A 45 7.54 -0.77 -8.20
C SER A 45 6.89 -2.13 -7.95
N VAL A 46 5.58 -2.26 -8.11
CA VAL A 46 4.89 -3.54 -7.94
C VAL A 46 5.39 -4.59 -8.94
N GLN A 47 5.69 -4.17 -10.16
CA GLN A 47 6.23 -5.07 -11.18
C GLN A 47 7.58 -5.69 -10.76
N PHE A 48 8.48 -4.89 -10.19
CA PHE A 48 9.88 -5.31 -9.97
C PHE A 48 10.24 -5.59 -8.51
N ASN A 49 9.47 -5.09 -7.55
CA ASN A 49 9.77 -5.24 -6.12
C ASN A 49 8.73 -6.15 -5.44
N PRO A 50 9.15 -6.98 -4.49
CA PRO A 50 8.24 -7.89 -3.79
C PRO A 50 7.27 -7.16 -2.86
N ARG A 51 7.61 -5.97 -2.37
CA ARG A 51 6.83 -5.24 -1.36
C ARG A 51 6.76 -3.75 -1.71
N THR A 52 5.56 -3.26 -1.94
CA THR A 52 5.29 -1.84 -2.22
C THR A 52 4.27 -1.29 -1.22
N SER A 53 4.60 -0.18 -0.58
CA SER A 53 3.74 0.47 0.42
C SER A 53 3.47 1.92 0.02
N VAL A 54 2.19 2.28 -0.05
CA VAL A 54 1.73 3.57 -0.54
C VAL A 54 0.86 4.27 0.51
N ALA A 55 1.41 5.26 1.18
CA ALA A 55 0.64 6.21 1.99
C ALA A 55 0.06 7.30 1.08
N SER A 56 -1.21 7.63 1.20
CA SER A 56 -1.90 8.50 0.25
C SER A 56 -2.75 9.58 0.93
N GLY A 57 -2.70 10.78 0.39
CA GLY A 57 -3.75 11.76 0.58
C GLY A 57 -5.07 11.31 -0.07
N THR A 58 -6.12 12.09 0.17
CA THR A 58 -7.47 11.83 -0.36
C THR A 58 -7.49 11.99 -1.89
N ALA A 59 -8.26 11.13 -2.55
CA ALA A 59 -8.55 11.19 -3.99
C ALA A 59 -7.30 11.28 -4.91
N ARG A 60 -6.19 10.63 -4.52
CA ARG A 60 -4.98 10.52 -5.34
C ARG A 60 -4.98 9.28 -6.24
N GLY A 61 -6.07 8.50 -6.24
CA GLY A 61 -6.22 7.31 -7.06
C GLY A 61 -5.39 6.10 -6.57
N LYS A 62 -5.14 5.99 -5.25
CA LYS A 62 -4.42 4.85 -4.66
C LYS A 62 -5.07 3.50 -4.99
N ASP A 63 -6.40 3.42 -4.88
CA ASP A 63 -7.15 2.20 -5.15
C ASP A 63 -7.20 1.89 -6.65
N PHE A 64 -7.21 2.91 -7.49
CA PHE A 64 -7.16 2.78 -8.94
C PHE A 64 -5.83 2.19 -9.43
N VAL A 65 -4.69 2.71 -8.95
CA VAL A 65 -3.38 2.13 -9.31
C VAL A 65 -3.21 0.72 -8.74
N ALA A 66 -3.78 0.44 -7.56
CA ALA A 66 -3.80 -0.91 -6.99
C ALA A 66 -4.61 -1.89 -7.86
N ALA A 67 -5.75 -1.46 -8.40
CA ALA A 67 -6.51 -2.25 -9.37
C ALA A 67 -5.75 -2.48 -10.68
N CYS A 68 -5.06 -1.46 -11.20
CA CYS A 68 -4.18 -1.60 -12.37
C CYS A 68 -3.07 -2.64 -12.11
N ALA A 69 -2.45 -2.61 -10.93
CA ALA A 69 -1.42 -3.57 -10.54
C ALA A 69 -1.97 -4.99 -10.43
N ALA A 70 -3.14 -5.17 -9.81
CA ALA A 70 -3.82 -6.46 -9.67
C ALA A 70 -4.14 -7.10 -11.03
N ILE A 71 -4.72 -6.35 -11.95
CA ILE A 71 -5.03 -6.80 -13.33
C ILE A 71 -3.74 -7.10 -14.10
N SER A 72 -2.73 -6.25 -13.99
CA SER A 72 -1.44 -6.47 -14.66
C SER A 72 -0.78 -7.74 -14.15
N PHE A 73 -0.73 -7.95 -12.84
CA PHE A 73 -0.18 -9.17 -12.26
C PHE A 73 -0.94 -10.42 -12.73
N LEU A 74 -2.27 -10.38 -12.67
CA LEU A 74 -3.12 -11.52 -13.05
C LEU A 74 -2.85 -11.99 -14.49
N TYR A 75 -2.69 -11.07 -15.43
CA TYR A 75 -2.63 -11.41 -16.85
C TYR A 75 -1.23 -11.41 -17.45
N LEU A 76 -0.29 -10.67 -16.90
CA LEU A 76 1.05 -10.55 -17.46
C LEU A 76 2.10 -11.43 -16.77
N THR A 77 1.84 -11.87 -15.54
CA THR A 77 2.81 -12.66 -14.77
C THR A 77 2.84 -14.14 -15.20
N PRO A 78 1.71 -14.85 -15.35
CA PRO A 78 1.74 -16.30 -15.63
C PRO A 78 2.46 -16.62 -16.93
N ARG A 79 3.22 -17.73 -16.92
CA ARG A 79 3.93 -18.26 -18.08
C ARG A 79 3.39 -19.64 -18.42
N TRP A 80 3.53 -20.03 -19.67
CA TRP A 80 3.28 -21.40 -20.08
C TRP A 80 4.46 -22.28 -19.66
N ASN A 81 4.18 -23.27 -18.85
CA ASN A 81 5.17 -24.27 -18.47
C ASN A 81 5.14 -25.42 -19.48
N THR A 82 6.19 -25.51 -20.33
CA THR A 82 6.26 -26.50 -21.39
C THR A 82 6.46 -27.93 -20.88
N GLN A 83 7.07 -28.12 -19.71
CA GLN A 83 7.27 -29.45 -19.11
C GLN A 83 5.97 -30.01 -18.55
N ARG A 84 5.17 -29.17 -17.90
CA ARG A 84 3.90 -29.55 -17.29
C ARG A 84 2.69 -29.39 -18.22
N GLN A 85 2.88 -28.79 -19.40
CA GLN A 85 1.83 -28.51 -20.40
C GLN A 85 0.64 -27.73 -19.79
N LEU A 86 0.93 -26.77 -18.91
CA LEU A 86 -0.08 -25.93 -18.27
C LEU A 86 0.44 -24.52 -18.02
N ILE A 87 -0.47 -23.58 -17.78
CA ILE A 87 -0.14 -22.23 -17.36
C ILE A 87 0.25 -22.23 -15.87
N GLU A 88 1.20 -21.39 -15.49
CA GLU A 88 1.60 -21.24 -14.10
C GLU A 88 0.45 -20.73 -13.23
N ASN A 89 0.24 -21.37 -12.09
CA ASN A 89 -0.73 -20.97 -11.08
C ASN A 89 -0.48 -19.52 -10.67
N THR A 90 -1.54 -18.70 -10.75
CA THR A 90 -1.45 -17.26 -10.45
C THR A 90 -2.67 -16.81 -9.67
N LYS A 91 -2.48 -16.39 -8.44
CA LYS A 91 -3.55 -15.98 -7.54
C LYS A 91 -3.37 -14.52 -7.11
N VAL A 92 -4.44 -13.76 -7.19
CA VAL A 92 -4.49 -12.38 -6.68
C VAL A 92 -5.57 -12.29 -5.63
N ALA A 93 -5.19 -11.89 -4.42
CA ALA A 93 -6.11 -11.63 -3.31
C ALA A 93 -6.24 -10.13 -3.09
N LEU A 94 -7.47 -9.61 -3.17
CA LEU A 94 -7.81 -8.25 -2.81
C LEU A 94 -8.46 -8.26 -1.43
N THR A 95 -8.01 -7.42 -0.51
CA THR A 95 -8.61 -7.34 0.81
C THR A 95 -8.69 -5.91 1.33
N ALA A 96 -9.63 -5.71 2.26
CA ALA A 96 -9.88 -4.47 2.96
C ALA A 96 -10.44 -4.76 4.36
N PRO A 97 -10.43 -3.78 5.29
CA PRO A 97 -11.05 -3.94 6.62
C PRO A 97 -12.52 -4.32 6.60
N THR A 98 -13.25 -3.94 5.56
CA THR A 98 -14.69 -4.21 5.45
C THR A 98 -15.06 -4.79 4.10
N ASP A 99 -16.09 -5.65 4.06
CA ASP A 99 -16.66 -6.20 2.82
C ASP A 99 -17.15 -5.09 1.88
N ARG A 100 -17.71 -4.01 2.43
CA ARG A 100 -18.13 -2.83 1.66
C ARG A 100 -16.97 -2.20 0.89
N GLN A 101 -15.78 -2.11 1.47
CA GLN A 101 -14.60 -1.54 0.79
C GLN A 101 -14.14 -2.45 -0.35
N VAL A 102 -14.16 -3.76 -0.16
CA VAL A 102 -13.87 -4.71 -1.24
C VAL A 102 -14.90 -4.57 -2.36
N LYS A 103 -16.18 -4.68 -2.02
CA LYS A 103 -17.30 -4.73 -2.98
C LYS A 103 -17.54 -3.40 -3.70
N ASN A 104 -17.48 -2.28 -2.96
CA ASN A 104 -17.92 -0.98 -3.48
C ASN A 104 -16.76 -0.04 -3.88
N ILE A 105 -15.51 -0.42 -3.59
CA ILE A 105 -14.34 0.38 -3.96
C ILE A 105 -13.44 -0.43 -4.90
N MET A 106 -12.86 -1.54 -4.44
CA MET A 106 -11.87 -2.27 -5.22
C MET A 106 -12.47 -3.02 -6.42
N MET A 107 -13.54 -3.78 -6.21
CA MET A 107 -14.16 -4.55 -7.31
C MET A 107 -14.75 -3.68 -8.43
N PRO A 108 -15.34 -2.52 -8.17
CA PRO A 108 -15.72 -1.58 -9.22
C PRO A 108 -14.54 -1.08 -10.07
N GLU A 109 -13.38 -0.81 -9.46
CA GLU A 109 -12.18 -0.43 -10.23
C GLU A 109 -11.68 -1.58 -11.10
N ILE A 110 -11.62 -2.81 -10.56
CA ILE A 110 -11.30 -4.03 -11.31
C ILE A 110 -12.29 -4.21 -12.48
N SER A 111 -13.59 -4.09 -12.20
CA SER A 111 -14.66 -4.23 -13.22
C SER A 111 -14.54 -3.18 -14.32
N ARG A 112 -14.27 -1.94 -13.96
CA ARG A 112 -14.07 -0.84 -14.91
C ARG A 112 -12.90 -1.13 -15.86
N LEU A 113 -11.76 -1.56 -15.31
CA LEU A 113 -10.57 -1.89 -16.11
C LEU A 113 -10.82 -3.09 -17.03
N TYR A 114 -11.43 -4.15 -16.51
CA TYR A 114 -11.76 -5.35 -17.29
C TYR A 114 -12.69 -5.04 -18.46
N ASN A 115 -13.78 -4.31 -18.20
CA ASN A 115 -14.74 -3.93 -19.23
C ASN A 115 -14.15 -2.93 -20.23
N ARG A 116 -13.26 -2.05 -19.78
CA ARG A 116 -12.56 -1.09 -20.65
C ARG A 116 -11.60 -1.81 -21.61
N ALA A 117 -10.86 -2.81 -21.15
CA ALA A 117 -10.06 -3.66 -22.04
C ALA A 117 -10.94 -4.32 -23.11
N LYS A 118 -12.07 -4.91 -22.69
CA LYS A 118 -13.04 -5.55 -23.59
C LYS A 118 -13.59 -4.57 -24.64
N SER A 119 -13.96 -3.35 -24.27
CA SER A 119 -14.45 -2.32 -25.20
C SER A 119 -13.39 -1.87 -26.22
N ARG A 120 -12.13 -2.10 -25.95
CA ARG A 120 -10.98 -1.84 -26.83
C ARG A 120 -10.59 -3.05 -27.69
N GLY A 121 -11.35 -4.13 -27.62
CA GLY A 121 -11.07 -5.37 -28.37
C GLY A 121 -10.00 -6.25 -27.71
N ILE A 122 -9.57 -5.95 -26.48
CA ILE A 122 -8.64 -6.80 -25.72
C ILE A 122 -9.44 -7.82 -24.91
N VAL A 123 -9.33 -9.08 -25.28
CA VAL A 123 -9.99 -10.18 -24.57
C VAL A 123 -9.09 -10.63 -23.42
N LEU A 124 -9.49 -10.30 -22.21
CA LEU A 124 -8.85 -10.81 -20.99
C LEU A 124 -9.48 -12.17 -20.64
N PRO A 125 -8.68 -13.24 -20.45
CA PRO A 125 -9.21 -14.56 -20.13
C PRO A 125 -10.05 -14.57 -18.85
N GLY A 126 -11.14 -15.33 -18.86
CA GLY A 126 -11.97 -15.57 -17.68
C GLY A 126 -13.29 -14.80 -17.68
N ARG A 127 -14.01 -14.95 -16.57
CA ARG A 127 -15.30 -14.29 -16.32
C ARG A 127 -15.18 -13.41 -15.09
N LEU A 128 -15.61 -12.16 -15.24
CA LEU A 128 -15.75 -11.21 -14.13
C LEU A 128 -17.08 -11.48 -13.40
N ASN A 129 -17.00 -11.70 -12.09
CA ASN A 129 -18.13 -11.82 -11.17
C ASN A 129 -18.10 -10.67 -10.14
N ALA A 130 -19.02 -10.69 -9.17
CA ALA A 130 -19.15 -9.62 -8.18
C ALA A 130 -17.88 -9.42 -7.29
N TYR A 131 -17.16 -10.52 -7.00
CA TYR A 131 -16.01 -10.52 -6.09
C TYR A 131 -14.75 -11.15 -6.70
N ASP A 132 -14.82 -11.65 -7.92
CA ASP A 132 -13.69 -12.36 -8.50
C ASP A 132 -13.63 -12.27 -10.03
N ILE A 133 -12.47 -12.63 -10.56
CA ILE A 133 -12.28 -13.02 -11.94
C ILE A 133 -11.83 -14.47 -11.92
N ARG A 134 -12.61 -15.36 -12.54
CA ARG A 134 -12.31 -16.78 -12.70
C ARG A 134 -11.96 -17.09 -14.14
N THR A 135 -10.79 -17.68 -14.35
CA THR A 135 -10.41 -18.22 -15.67
C THR A 135 -10.89 -19.67 -15.81
N ASP A 136 -10.59 -20.29 -16.92
CA ASP A 136 -10.87 -21.72 -17.13
C ASP A 136 -9.94 -22.63 -16.32
N SER A 137 -8.94 -22.06 -15.62
CA SER A 137 -8.05 -22.76 -14.69
C SER A 137 -8.42 -22.39 -13.27
N ASP A 138 -8.70 -23.40 -12.44
CA ASP A 138 -9.03 -23.23 -11.01
C ASP A 138 -7.91 -22.56 -10.21
N GLU A 139 -6.68 -22.63 -10.71
CA GLU A 139 -5.48 -22.10 -10.07
C GLU A 139 -5.02 -20.75 -10.67
N TRP A 140 -5.83 -20.13 -11.52
CA TRP A 140 -5.56 -18.81 -12.10
C TRP A 140 -6.76 -17.89 -11.94
N PHE A 141 -6.74 -17.07 -10.90
CA PHE A 141 -7.86 -16.21 -10.55
C PHE A 141 -7.45 -14.96 -9.75
N LEU A 142 -8.39 -14.01 -9.69
CA LEU A 142 -8.39 -12.89 -8.75
C LEU A 142 -9.63 -13.01 -7.88
N THR A 143 -9.51 -12.80 -6.57
CA THR A 143 -10.65 -12.79 -5.66
C THR A 143 -10.54 -11.70 -4.62
N GLY A 144 -11.67 -11.11 -4.22
CA GLY A 144 -11.78 -10.11 -3.17
C GLY A 144 -12.56 -10.64 -1.98
N PHE A 145 -12.06 -10.40 -0.77
CA PHE A 145 -12.71 -10.76 0.48
C PHE A 145 -12.28 -9.84 1.63
N LYS A 146 -13.13 -9.72 2.64
CA LYS A 146 -12.85 -8.95 3.85
C LYS A 146 -11.70 -9.57 4.64
N ALA A 147 -10.80 -8.75 5.16
CA ALA A 147 -9.87 -9.19 6.19
C ALA A 147 -10.64 -9.49 7.48
N ASP A 148 -10.59 -10.74 7.94
CA ASP A 148 -11.22 -11.17 9.17
C ASP A 148 -10.14 -11.61 10.17
N GLU A 149 -10.10 -10.97 11.33
CA GLU A 149 -9.12 -11.21 12.38
C GLU A 149 -9.26 -12.61 12.99
N ASN A 150 -10.47 -13.18 12.93
CA ASN A 150 -10.79 -14.48 13.51
C ASN A 150 -10.69 -15.63 12.50
N ASN A 151 -10.46 -15.34 11.23
CA ASN A 151 -10.40 -16.34 10.17
C ASN A 151 -9.05 -16.33 9.44
N HIS A 152 -8.02 -16.79 10.13
CA HIS A 152 -6.68 -16.98 9.53
C HIS A 152 -6.68 -18.05 8.43
N GLU A 153 -7.63 -18.97 8.46
CA GLU A 153 -7.76 -20.03 7.45
C GLU A 153 -8.18 -19.48 6.08
N ALA A 154 -8.85 -18.32 6.03
CA ALA A 154 -9.19 -17.67 4.77
C ALA A 154 -7.95 -17.33 3.92
N TRP A 155 -6.78 -17.19 4.55
CA TRP A 155 -5.50 -16.93 3.89
C TRP A 155 -4.77 -18.22 3.51
N SER A 156 -5.14 -19.35 4.09
CA SER A 156 -4.61 -20.66 3.70
C SER A 156 -5.09 -21.00 2.28
N GLY A 157 -4.22 -21.61 1.49
CA GLY A 157 -4.55 -21.98 0.11
C GLY A 157 -4.25 -20.93 -0.96
N PHE A 158 -3.72 -19.74 -0.59
CA PHE A 158 -3.18 -18.76 -1.55
C PHE A 158 -1.74 -19.10 -2.00
N HIS A 159 -1.33 -20.35 -1.86
CA HIS A 159 -0.04 -20.79 -2.41
C HIS A 159 -0.16 -20.96 -3.93
N ALA A 160 0.71 -20.30 -4.66
CA ALA A 160 0.82 -20.39 -6.11
C ALA A 160 2.25 -20.08 -6.55
N VAL A 161 2.59 -20.39 -7.80
CA VAL A 161 3.86 -19.95 -8.42
C VAL A 161 3.96 -18.44 -8.41
N ASN A 162 2.83 -17.78 -8.69
CA ASN A 162 2.70 -16.33 -8.68
C ASN A 162 1.55 -15.94 -7.73
N THR A 163 1.84 -15.17 -6.69
CA THR A 163 0.84 -14.74 -5.71
C THR A 163 0.94 -13.24 -5.50
N MET A 164 -0.19 -12.55 -5.51
CA MET A 164 -0.24 -11.14 -5.17
C MET A 164 -1.31 -10.85 -4.12
N PHE A 165 -0.92 -10.11 -3.09
CA PHE A 165 -1.83 -9.55 -2.10
C PHE A 165 -1.93 -8.05 -2.31
N VAL A 166 -3.13 -7.55 -2.51
CA VAL A 166 -3.47 -6.13 -2.57
C VAL A 166 -4.32 -5.79 -1.37
N ILE A 167 -3.79 -4.97 -0.49
CA ILE A 167 -4.43 -4.60 0.76
C ILE A 167 -4.75 -3.11 0.70
N THR A 168 -6.04 -2.80 0.54
CA THR A 168 -6.53 -1.42 0.59
C THR A 168 -6.97 -1.04 1.99
N GLU A 169 -6.89 0.26 2.31
CA GLU A 169 -7.13 0.79 3.65
C GLU A 169 -6.35 0.03 4.74
N ALA A 170 -5.10 -0.32 4.44
CA ALA A 170 -4.24 -1.20 5.22
C ALA A 170 -3.99 -0.71 6.67
N SER A 171 -4.17 0.59 6.93
CA SER A 171 -4.09 1.16 8.30
C SER A 171 -5.21 0.68 9.23
N GLY A 172 -6.28 0.12 8.68
CA GLY A 172 -7.40 -0.43 9.44
C GLY A 172 -7.39 -1.95 9.60
N ILE A 173 -6.31 -2.63 9.21
CA ILE A 173 -6.18 -4.09 9.28
C ILE A 173 -5.25 -4.47 10.44
N SER A 174 -5.63 -5.51 11.18
CA SER A 174 -4.87 -6.00 12.32
C SER A 174 -3.54 -6.65 11.94
N ASP A 175 -2.59 -6.64 12.85
CA ASP A 175 -1.28 -7.25 12.67
C ASP A 175 -1.39 -8.78 12.42
N ASN A 176 -2.34 -9.46 13.08
CA ASN A 176 -2.56 -10.90 12.90
C ASN A 176 -2.89 -11.27 11.45
N THR A 177 -3.69 -10.46 10.76
CA THR A 177 -3.98 -10.67 9.33
C THR A 177 -2.72 -10.56 8.48
N PHE A 178 -1.85 -9.61 8.79
CA PHE A 178 -0.57 -9.48 8.08
C PHE A 178 0.38 -10.63 8.33
N GLU A 179 0.40 -11.22 9.54
CA GLU A 179 1.18 -12.42 9.83
C GLU A 179 0.71 -13.62 8.99
N ALA A 180 -0.61 -13.77 8.82
CA ALA A 180 -1.16 -14.80 7.94
C ALA A 180 -0.78 -14.59 6.47
N ILE A 181 -0.79 -13.33 5.97
CA ILE A 181 -0.34 -12.99 4.63
C ILE A 181 1.16 -13.28 4.46
N GLU A 182 1.99 -12.89 5.43
CA GLU A 182 3.44 -13.12 5.41
C GLU A 182 3.78 -14.62 5.28
N GLY A 183 3.01 -15.49 5.92
CA GLY A 183 3.16 -16.95 5.81
C GLY A 183 2.93 -17.50 4.38
N ASN A 184 2.24 -16.76 3.53
CA ASN A 184 1.94 -17.15 2.14
C ASN A 184 2.90 -16.53 1.10
N LEU A 185 3.86 -15.71 1.52
CA LEU A 185 4.78 -15.03 0.62
C LEU A 185 5.94 -15.95 0.21
N GLN A 186 5.69 -16.78 -0.79
CA GLN A 186 6.69 -17.68 -1.37
C GLN A 186 6.80 -17.47 -2.89
N GLY A 187 7.90 -17.89 -3.47
CA GLY A 187 8.11 -17.83 -4.92
C GLY A 187 8.04 -16.40 -5.48
N ASN A 188 7.30 -16.22 -6.55
CA ASN A 188 7.08 -14.91 -7.16
C ASN A 188 5.90 -14.18 -6.50
N SER A 189 6.10 -13.78 -5.24
CA SER A 189 5.06 -13.08 -4.47
C SER A 189 5.18 -11.57 -4.56
N ARG A 190 4.04 -10.87 -4.52
CA ARG A 190 3.95 -9.42 -4.43
C ARG A 190 2.99 -9.01 -3.32
N VAL A 191 3.34 -7.98 -2.58
CA VAL A 191 2.44 -7.32 -1.63
C VAL A 191 2.38 -5.84 -1.95
N LEU A 192 1.17 -5.34 -2.13
CA LEU A 192 0.88 -3.92 -2.30
C LEU A 192 -0.04 -3.46 -1.18
N LEU A 193 0.45 -2.54 -0.35
CA LEU A 193 -0.36 -1.82 0.64
C LEU A 193 -0.71 -0.45 0.12
N VAL A 194 -1.98 -0.09 0.15
CA VAL A 194 -2.46 1.26 -0.13
C VAL A 194 -3.37 1.73 1.00
N PHE A 195 -3.12 2.92 1.54
CA PHE A 195 -3.88 3.42 2.69
C PHE A 195 -3.76 4.93 2.88
N ASN A 196 -4.71 5.52 3.59
CA ASN A 196 -4.51 6.81 4.20
C ASN A 196 -3.77 6.60 5.54
N PRO A 197 -2.76 7.41 5.88
CA PRO A 197 -1.95 7.25 7.09
C PRO A 197 -2.72 7.74 8.33
N ASN A 198 -3.81 7.04 8.68
CA ASN A 198 -4.72 7.46 9.74
C ASN A 198 -4.11 7.28 11.14
N THR A 199 -3.26 6.27 11.34
CA THR A 199 -2.60 5.98 12.62
C THR A 199 -1.11 5.75 12.41
N PRO A 200 -0.23 6.29 13.29
CA PRO A 200 1.22 6.12 13.21
C PRO A 200 1.71 4.76 13.76
N ILE A 201 0.81 3.88 14.15
CA ILE A 201 1.07 2.54 14.68
C ILE A 201 0.53 1.45 13.75
N GLY A 202 0.86 0.19 14.04
CA GLY A 202 0.43 -0.98 13.27
C GLY A 202 1.32 -1.29 12.06
N TYR A 203 0.96 -2.36 11.35
CA TYR A 203 1.77 -2.90 10.26
C TYR A 203 1.95 -1.91 9.10
N ALA A 204 0.88 -1.20 8.68
CA ALA A 204 0.94 -0.21 7.61
C ALA A 204 1.92 0.93 7.94
N ALA A 205 1.93 1.42 9.19
CA ALA A 205 2.90 2.43 9.62
C ALA A 205 4.34 1.90 9.62
N ARG A 206 4.55 0.65 10.08
CA ARG A 206 5.87 0.01 10.04
C ARG A 206 6.37 -0.20 8.62
N SER A 207 5.49 -0.48 7.65
CA SER A 207 5.87 -0.63 6.23
C SER A 207 6.47 0.64 5.63
N GLN A 208 6.07 1.82 6.11
CA GLN A 208 6.61 3.11 5.69
C GLN A 208 7.95 3.48 6.36
N ARG A 209 8.35 2.75 7.41
CA ARG A 209 9.61 2.99 8.14
C ARG A 209 10.67 1.92 7.83
N GLY A 210 10.25 0.69 7.55
CA GLY A 210 11.13 -0.45 7.34
C GLY A 210 11.86 -0.43 5.99
N GLU A 211 13.04 -1.04 5.92
CA GLU A 211 13.85 -1.13 4.69
C GLU A 211 13.35 -2.20 3.69
N ARG A 212 12.50 -3.11 4.15
CA ARG A 212 11.96 -4.20 3.32
C ARG A 212 10.95 -3.73 2.26
N TRP A 213 10.52 -2.47 2.31
CA TRP A 213 9.44 -1.91 1.51
C TRP A 213 9.95 -0.82 0.57
N THR A 214 9.54 -0.89 -0.68
CA THR A 214 9.59 0.28 -1.57
C THR A 214 8.40 1.18 -1.20
N LYS A 215 8.70 2.39 -0.80
CA LYS A 215 7.76 3.32 -0.15
C LYS A 215 7.39 4.45 -1.07
N PHE A 216 6.10 4.74 -1.13
CA PHE A 216 5.55 5.87 -1.86
C PHE A 216 4.63 6.69 -0.98
N ARG A 217 4.56 7.95 -1.30
CA ARG A 217 3.64 8.88 -0.68
C ARG A 217 2.95 9.72 -1.75
N LEU A 218 1.66 9.51 -1.92
CA LEU A 218 0.83 10.30 -2.83
C LEU A 218 0.32 11.55 -2.09
N ASN A 219 0.94 12.68 -2.40
CA ASN A 219 0.55 13.98 -1.87
C ASN A 219 -0.53 14.61 -2.77
N SER A 220 -1.63 15.11 -2.20
CA SER A 220 -2.69 15.75 -2.98
C SER A 220 -2.24 17.07 -3.60
N LEU A 221 -1.26 17.76 -3.01
CA LEU A 221 -0.69 18.99 -3.58
C LEU A 221 0.05 18.74 -4.91
N THR A 222 0.55 17.53 -5.14
CA THR A 222 1.25 17.16 -6.38
C THR A 222 0.35 16.51 -7.43
N ALA A 223 -0.98 16.50 -7.20
CA ALA A 223 -1.92 15.98 -8.17
C ALA A 223 -1.91 16.84 -9.46
N PRO A 224 -1.96 16.23 -10.65
CA PRO A 224 -2.01 16.99 -11.91
C PRO A 224 -3.13 18.03 -11.95
N ASN A 225 -4.32 17.69 -11.42
CA ASN A 225 -5.44 18.65 -11.37
C ASN A 225 -5.15 19.87 -10.49
N VAL A 226 -4.38 19.67 -9.41
CA VAL A 226 -4.01 20.76 -8.48
C VAL A 226 -2.91 21.64 -9.09
N ILE A 227 -1.88 21.02 -9.67
CA ILE A 227 -0.77 21.77 -10.30
C ILE A 227 -1.26 22.62 -11.47
N GLU A 228 -2.14 22.07 -12.31
CA GLU A 228 -2.62 22.72 -13.53
C GLU A 228 -3.88 23.55 -13.32
N HIS A 229 -4.41 23.62 -12.09
CA HIS A 229 -5.66 24.32 -11.74
C HIS A 229 -6.85 23.94 -12.64
N LYS A 230 -6.88 22.71 -13.13
CA LYS A 230 -7.95 22.19 -14.00
C LYS A 230 -8.03 20.67 -13.92
N ILE A 231 -9.17 20.11 -14.30
CA ILE A 231 -9.37 18.67 -14.35
C ILE A 231 -8.60 18.03 -15.50
N ILE A 232 -7.43 17.45 -15.21
CA ILE A 232 -6.61 16.64 -16.13
C ILE A 232 -7.01 15.17 -16.02
N ILE A 233 -7.15 14.68 -14.79
CA ILE A 233 -7.51 13.30 -14.49
C ILE A 233 -8.84 13.32 -13.71
N PRO A 234 -9.95 12.95 -14.37
CA PRO A 234 -11.25 12.88 -13.69
C PRO A 234 -11.24 11.93 -12.49
N GLY A 235 -11.80 12.38 -11.38
CA GLY A 235 -11.87 11.61 -10.13
C GLY A 235 -10.67 11.74 -9.20
N GLN A 236 -9.59 12.40 -9.62
CA GLN A 236 -8.55 12.86 -8.69
C GLN A 236 -8.99 14.17 -8.01
N VAL A 237 -8.34 14.45 -6.88
CA VAL A 237 -8.51 15.71 -6.12
C VAL A 237 -8.31 16.90 -7.04
N ASP A 238 -9.13 17.93 -6.88
CA ASP A 238 -9.06 19.20 -7.60
C ASP A 238 -8.42 20.31 -6.77
N TYR A 239 -8.15 21.43 -7.44
CA TYR A 239 -7.49 22.60 -6.85
C TYR A 239 -8.37 23.26 -5.79
N GLU A 240 -9.66 23.45 -6.07
CA GLU A 240 -10.61 24.13 -5.18
C GLU A 240 -10.76 23.39 -3.85
N TRP A 241 -10.81 22.05 -3.89
CA TRP A 241 -10.83 21.25 -2.67
C TRP A 241 -9.56 21.44 -1.84
N VAL A 242 -8.39 21.49 -2.47
CA VAL A 242 -7.12 21.71 -1.76
C VAL A 242 -7.08 23.08 -1.10
N VAL A 243 -7.49 24.13 -1.82
CA VAL A 243 -7.54 25.51 -1.28
C VAL A 243 -8.48 25.59 -0.09
N ASP A 244 -9.68 24.99 -0.19
CA ASP A 244 -10.63 24.92 0.93
C ASP A 244 -10.02 24.22 2.16
N LYS A 245 -9.25 23.14 1.95
CA LYS A 245 -8.61 22.43 3.07
C LYS A 245 -7.38 23.14 3.63
N LEU A 246 -6.68 23.93 2.82
CA LEU A 246 -5.63 24.83 3.31
C LEU A 246 -6.18 25.85 4.30
N GLU A 247 -7.33 26.44 3.99
CA GLU A 247 -7.99 27.42 4.87
C GLU A 247 -8.53 26.81 6.15
N GLN A 248 -9.05 25.57 6.08
CA GLN A 248 -9.68 24.89 7.23
C GLN A 248 -8.70 24.17 8.15
N TRP A 249 -7.62 23.58 7.60
CA TRP A 249 -6.76 22.63 8.30
C TRP A 249 -5.29 23.04 8.36
N CYS A 250 -4.97 24.28 8.03
CA CYS A 250 -3.62 24.81 8.15
C CYS A 250 -3.64 26.21 8.76
N THR A 251 -2.59 26.49 9.53
CA THR A 251 -2.30 27.86 9.99
C THR A 251 -1.33 28.50 9.03
N ARG A 252 -1.65 29.70 8.53
CA ARG A 252 -0.70 30.52 7.75
C ARG A 252 0.39 31.04 8.66
N ILE A 253 1.64 30.91 8.25
CA ILE A 253 2.82 31.32 9.01
C ILE A 253 3.73 32.21 8.15
N ASP A 254 4.62 32.95 8.80
CA ASP A 254 5.69 33.67 8.11
C ASP A 254 6.86 32.74 7.79
N LYS A 255 7.63 33.06 6.74
CA LYS A 255 8.78 32.26 6.32
C LYS A 255 9.83 32.09 7.44
N SER A 256 9.95 33.07 8.32
CA SER A 256 10.86 33.03 9.49
C SER A 256 10.43 32.04 10.58
N GLU A 257 9.17 31.60 10.58
CA GLU A 257 8.58 30.69 11.57
C GLU A 257 8.58 29.22 11.10
N VAL A 258 9.11 28.95 9.91
CA VAL A 258 9.10 27.60 9.29
C VAL A 258 9.91 26.61 10.12
N GLN A 259 9.30 25.48 10.44
CA GLN A 259 9.89 24.36 11.16
C GLN A 259 9.65 23.06 10.37
N GLU A 260 10.73 22.44 9.88
CA GLU A 260 10.64 21.18 9.10
C GLU A 260 10.02 20.04 9.91
N GLU A 261 10.33 19.99 11.21
CA GLU A 261 9.78 18.99 12.12
C GLU A 261 8.27 19.07 12.31
N LEU A 262 7.65 20.22 11.99
CA LEU A 262 6.20 20.41 12.00
C LEU A 262 5.56 20.19 10.62
N ASP A 263 6.34 19.75 9.64
CA ASP A 263 5.91 19.57 8.25
C ASP A 263 5.42 20.85 7.58
N ASP A 264 5.93 22.01 8.01
CA ASP A 264 5.61 23.29 7.40
C ASP A 264 5.98 23.27 5.91
N PHE A 265 5.13 23.84 5.06
CA PHE A 265 5.31 23.76 3.61
C PHE A 265 4.90 25.06 2.92
N CYS A 266 5.43 25.25 1.71
CA CYS A 266 5.06 26.35 0.85
C CYS A 266 4.08 25.87 -0.23
N PHE A 267 2.96 26.57 -0.37
CA PHE A 267 2.02 26.40 -1.48
C PHE A 267 1.72 27.76 -2.10
N GLU A 268 1.96 27.91 -3.39
CA GLU A 268 1.79 29.18 -4.15
C GLU A 268 2.43 30.40 -3.49
N GLY A 269 3.66 30.24 -3.00
CA GLY A 269 4.43 31.32 -2.39
C GLY A 269 4.01 31.71 -0.96
N LYS A 270 3.04 31.00 -0.39
CA LYS A 270 2.59 31.20 0.99
C LYS A 270 3.01 30.01 1.85
N TRP A 271 3.39 30.26 3.11
CA TRP A 271 3.81 29.23 4.05
C TRP A 271 2.67 28.83 4.98
N TYR A 272 2.58 27.54 5.23
CA TYR A 272 1.50 26.93 6.02
C TYR A 272 2.06 25.91 6.99
N ARG A 273 1.49 25.87 8.19
CA ARG A 273 1.67 24.80 9.18
C ARG A 273 0.45 23.90 9.17
N PRO A 274 0.61 22.61 8.82
CA PRO A 274 -0.52 21.70 8.71
C PRO A 274 -0.95 21.16 10.08
N GLU A 275 -2.25 21.05 10.29
CA GLU A 275 -2.82 20.20 11.34
C GLU A 275 -2.74 18.72 10.97
N ASP A 276 -2.94 17.83 11.92
CA ASP A 276 -2.87 16.38 11.69
C ASP A 276 -3.88 15.87 10.66
N LEU A 277 -5.03 16.53 10.56
CA LEU A 277 -6.03 16.20 9.54
C LEU A 277 -5.51 16.50 8.12
N PHE A 278 -4.84 17.65 7.93
CA PHE A 278 -4.21 18.00 6.65
C PHE A 278 -3.06 17.05 6.32
N ARG A 279 -2.25 16.68 7.31
CA ARG A 279 -1.18 15.68 7.12
C ARG A 279 -1.75 14.37 6.58
N LYS A 280 -2.79 13.84 7.23
CA LYS A 280 -3.42 12.57 6.85
C LYS A 280 -4.10 12.63 5.48
N LYS A 281 -4.91 13.67 5.27
CA LYS A 281 -5.86 13.74 4.15
C LYS A 281 -5.29 14.39 2.89
N VAL A 282 -4.30 15.28 3.04
CA VAL A 282 -3.72 16.01 1.90
C VAL A 282 -2.28 15.59 1.65
N LEU A 283 -1.41 15.66 2.67
CA LEU A 283 0.01 15.37 2.49
C LEU A 283 0.34 13.87 2.41
N GLY A 284 -0.59 12.98 2.76
CA GLY A 284 -0.32 11.54 2.85
C GLY A 284 0.73 11.21 3.91
N LYS A 285 0.80 12.01 4.98
CA LYS A 285 1.71 11.85 6.12
C LYS A 285 0.96 11.36 7.35
N PHE A 286 1.65 10.64 8.23
CA PHE A 286 1.09 10.25 9.52
C PHE A 286 0.87 11.47 10.42
N PRO A 287 -0.14 11.43 11.31
CA PRO A 287 -0.34 12.46 12.31
C PRO A 287 0.86 12.50 13.25
N LYS A 288 1.16 13.68 13.78
CA LYS A 288 2.20 13.86 14.82
C LYS A 288 1.71 13.37 16.18
N VAL A 289 0.42 13.59 16.43
CA VAL A 289 -0.27 13.14 17.63
C VAL A 289 -1.41 12.21 17.17
N ALA A 290 -1.48 11.01 17.71
CA ALA A 290 -2.66 10.17 17.53
C ALA A 290 -3.71 10.61 18.56
N ASP A 291 -4.93 10.82 18.11
CA ASP A 291 -6.01 11.41 18.91
C ASP A 291 -6.35 10.60 20.19
N ASP A 292 -5.96 9.31 20.25
CA ASP A 292 -6.30 8.36 21.32
C ASP A 292 -5.07 7.78 22.07
N VAL A 293 -3.88 8.40 21.98
CA VAL A 293 -2.69 7.87 22.68
C VAL A 293 -2.27 8.76 23.84
N LEU A 294 -2.07 8.13 24.99
CA LEU A 294 -1.54 8.78 26.20
C LEU A 294 -0.11 9.32 25.99
N ILE A 295 0.69 8.62 25.18
CA ILE A 295 2.08 9.00 24.88
C ILE A 295 2.24 9.06 23.35
N PRO A 296 2.43 10.26 22.75
CA PRO A 296 2.68 10.42 21.33
C PRO A 296 3.89 9.62 20.86
N MET A 297 3.81 8.99 19.68
CA MET A 297 4.89 8.19 19.10
C MET A 297 6.21 8.98 18.98
N GLN A 298 6.11 10.25 18.68
CA GLN A 298 7.24 11.17 18.62
C GLN A 298 8.03 11.23 19.95
N TRP A 299 7.33 11.17 21.09
CA TRP A 299 7.99 11.14 22.40
C TRP A 299 8.71 9.81 22.65
N ILE A 300 8.11 8.70 22.18
CA ILE A 300 8.73 7.37 22.26
C ILE A 300 9.98 7.34 21.40
N GLU A 301 9.91 7.79 20.16
CA GLU A 301 11.06 7.85 19.23
C GLU A 301 12.19 8.74 19.78
N ALA A 302 11.87 9.91 20.28
CA ALA A 302 12.84 10.81 20.91
C ALA A 302 13.48 10.20 22.18
N ALA A 303 12.69 9.46 22.98
CA ALA A 303 13.20 8.75 24.15
C ALA A 303 14.14 7.61 23.75
N GLN A 304 13.77 6.82 22.74
CA GLN A 304 14.60 5.74 22.20
C GLN A 304 15.91 6.27 21.59
N GLU A 305 15.86 7.39 20.90
CA GLU A 305 17.06 8.01 20.33
C GLU A 305 18.00 8.50 21.42
N ARG A 306 17.49 9.19 22.43
CA ARG A 306 18.27 9.57 23.62
C ARG A 306 18.87 8.35 24.30
N TRP A 307 18.11 7.28 24.46
CA TRP A 307 18.56 6.03 25.04
C TRP A 307 19.72 5.39 24.24
N ARG A 308 19.63 5.35 22.89
CA ARG A 308 20.70 4.83 22.02
C ARG A 308 21.97 5.69 22.05
N LYS A 309 21.81 7.00 22.14
CA LYS A 309 22.93 7.97 22.17
C LYS A 309 23.59 8.09 23.55
N TYR A 310 22.95 7.60 24.59
CA TYR A 310 23.48 7.72 25.96
C TYR A 310 24.76 6.90 26.14
N LYS A 311 25.88 7.61 26.39
CA LYS A 311 27.23 7.04 26.62
C LYS A 311 27.75 7.26 28.02
N GLY A 312 26.96 7.93 28.87
CA GLY A 312 27.38 8.26 30.25
C GLY A 312 27.38 7.04 31.18
N GLU A 313 28.06 7.20 32.33
CA GLU A 313 28.00 6.24 33.45
C GLU A 313 26.57 6.20 34.01
N ARG A 314 26.15 5.00 34.39
CA ARG A 314 24.84 4.75 34.98
C ARG A 314 24.98 4.67 36.46
N THR A 315 24.95 5.83 37.11
CA THR A 315 25.06 5.96 38.58
C THR A 315 23.70 6.29 39.18
N GLY A 316 23.45 5.85 40.40
CA GLY A 316 22.19 6.09 41.12
C GLY A 316 21.53 4.82 41.63
N THR A 317 20.29 4.96 42.08
CA THR A 317 19.52 3.85 42.63
C THR A 317 19.12 2.88 41.54
N ASN A 318 19.39 1.60 41.75
CA ASN A 318 19.05 0.52 40.85
C ASN A 318 17.73 -0.14 41.30
N TRP A 319 16.75 -0.16 40.40
CA TRP A 319 15.44 -0.76 40.61
C TRP A 319 15.30 -1.97 39.72
N LEU A 320 14.83 -3.09 40.25
CA LEU A 320 14.52 -4.29 39.50
C LEU A 320 13.00 -4.52 39.47
N GLY A 321 12.40 -4.40 38.30
CA GLY A 321 11.04 -4.84 38.03
C GLY A 321 11.06 -6.28 37.54
N VAL A 322 10.16 -7.11 38.02
CA VAL A 322 10.02 -8.50 37.59
C VAL A 322 8.56 -8.76 37.24
N ASP A 323 8.33 -9.20 36.02
CA ASP A 323 7.05 -9.74 35.56
C ASP A 323 7.17 -11.26 35.54
N VAL A 324 6.48 -11.93 36.47
CA VAL A 324 6.62 -13.38 36.70
C VAL A 324 5.60 -14.13 35.85
N ALA A 325 6.09 -14.92 34.91
CA ALA A 325 5.24 -15.85 34.16
C ALA A 325 4.74 -16.99 35.05
N GLY A 326 3.46 -17.33 34.92
CA GLY A 326 2.87 -18.52 35.48
C GLY A 326 3.19 -19.78 34.66
N MET A 327 2.38 -20.83 34.86
CA MET A 327 2.47 -22.03 34.02
C MET A 327 1.85 -21.73 32.65
N GLY A 328 2.68 -21.61 31.62
CA GLY A 328 2.23 -21.29 30.25
C GLY A 328 3.39 -21.09 29.28
N ARG A 329 3.11 -20.42 28.17
CA ARG A 329 4.11 -20.10 27.12
C ARG A 329 4.84 -18.80 27.36
N ASP A 330 4.41 -18.01 28.35
CA ASP A 330 5.00 -16.72 28.68
C ASP A 330 6.34 -16.90 29.40
N ALA A 331 7.22 -15.92 29.29
CA ALA A 331 8.52 -15.94 29.96
C ALA A 331 8.53 -14.89 31.08
N THR A 332 9.17 -15.22 32.20
CA THR A 332 9.46 -14.22 33.22
C THR A 332 10.40 -13.16 32.66
N VAL A 333 10.04 -11.90 32.81
CA VAL A 333 10.79 -10.75 32.26
C VAL A 333 11.35 -9.90 33.37
N TYR A 334 12.62 -9.56 33.27
CA TYR A 334 13.34 -8.67 34.20
C TYR A 334 13.57 -7.31 33.56
N CYS A 335 13.17 -6.24 34.25
CA CYS A 335 13.40 -4.86 33.85
C CYS A 335 14.30 -4.16 34.88
N ASN A 336 15.51 -3.86 34.47
CA ASN A 336 16.45 -3.13 35.34
C ASN A 336 16.41 -1.64 35.01
N ARG A 337 16.22 -0.78 36.01
CA ARG A 337 16.15 0.68 35.87
C ARG A 337 17.15 1.34 36.79
N ILE A 338 17.95 2.24 36.24
CA ILE A 338 18.87 3.10 36.99
C ILE A 338 18.47 4.54 36.71
N GLU A 339 17.89 5.21 37.70
CA GLU A 339 17.29 6.55 37.58
C GLU A 339 16.36 6.64 36.35
N ASN A 340 16.70 7.44 35.35
CA ASN A 340 15.91 7.63 34.12
C ASN A 340 16.29 6.68 32.95
N TRP A 341 17.21 5.75 33.21
CA TRP A 341 17.63 4.78 32.20
C TRP A 341 17.08 3.40 32.49
N VAL A 342 16.50 2.77 31.45
CA VAL A 342 15.96 1.41 31.52
C VAL A 342 16.85 0.50 30.68
N ALA A 343 17.33 -0.60 31.27
CA ALA A 343 18.10 -1.62 30.54
C ALA A 343 17.22 -2.39 29.56
N PRO A 344 17.83 -3.04 28.52
CA PRO A 344 17.12 -4.02 27.73
C PRO A 344 16.51 -5.10 28.61
N PHE A 345 15.27 -5.48 28.31
CA PHE A 345 14.60 -6.54 29.04
C PHE A 345 15.38 -7.86 28.92
N LYS A 346 15.44 -8.60 30.00
CA LYS A 346 15.99 -9.96 30.02
C LYS A 346 14.85 -10.96 30.26
N LYS A 347 14.84 -12.03 29.49
CA LYS A 347 13.95 -13.17 29.64
C LYS A 347 14.68 -14.30 30.37
#